data_db2be16c84fb1e723742679e2e3bcc1b
#
_entry.id   db2be16c84fb1e723742679e2e3bcc1b
#
_cell.length_a   1.000
_cell.length_b   1.000
_cell.length_c   1.000
_cell.angle_alpha   90.00
_cell.angle_beta   90.00
_cell.angle_gamma   90.00
#
_symmetry.space_group_name_H-M   'P 1'
#
loop_
_entity.id
_entity.type
_entity.pdbx_description
1 polymer ?
#
loop_
_entity_poly.entity_id
_entity_poly.type
_entity_poly.pdbx_seq_one_letter_code
_entity_poly.pdbx_strand_id
1 'polypeptide(L)'
;QRAAPYSMKSSFTKRYTVDNNVNGTHNLLAAIVESNLDIHVVHLGTMGVYGYGSHRGATIPEGYLKVEVPQPDGSRFEEEILHPASPGSVYHMTKTLDQLLFLYYNKNDLVRITDLHQGIVWGTNTEATLKDPRLTNRFDYDGDYGTVLNRFLMQAAIGYPLSVHGTGGQTRAFIHIKDSVKCVQLALENPPKSGERVKIFNQMTESHQVGELAKKVASLTGADINYLPNPRNEAVENDLIVDNKCFIELGLNPTTLDNGLLEEVVEVAKKYSNRCXX
;
A
#
# COMPACT_ATOMS: atom_id res chain seq x y z
N GLN A 1 12.63 0.21 9.31
CA GLN A 1 13.17 -0.69 8.30
C GLN A 1 12.72 -0.26 6.93
N ARG A 2 13.61 -0.29 5.97
CA ARG A 2 13.33 0.11 4.61
C ARG A 2 13.24 -1.12 3.72
N ALA A 3 12.06 -1.39 3.22
CA ALA A 3 11.87 -2.46 2.25
C ALA A 3 12.25 -1.94 0.87
N ALA A 4 13.10 -2.65 0.21
CA ALA A 4 13.49 -2.35 -1.16
C ALA A 4 13.91 -3.66 -1.80
N PRO A 5 13.67 -3.83 -3.05
CA PRO A 5 13.03 -2.91 -3.98
C PRO A 5 11.50 -3.07 -4.00
N TYR A 6 10.84 -2.21 -4.75
CA TYR A 6 9.40 -2.28 -4.94
C TYR A 6 9.02 -3.46 -5.84
N SER A 7 7.69 -3.62 -6.08
CA SER A 7 7.18 -4.87 -6.65
C SER A 7 7.71 -5.20 -8.03
N MET A 8 7.90 -4.20 -8.89
CA MET A 8 8.40 -4.47 -10.26
C MET A 8 9.85 -4.96 -10.23
N LYS A 9 10.72 -4.21 -9.54
CA LYS A 9 12.13 -4.56 -9.49
C LYS A 9 12.37 -5.85 -8.74
N SER A 10 11.56 -6.16 -7.73
CA SER A 10 11.73 -7.36 -6.91
C SER A 10 11.62 -8.63 -7.75
N SER A 11 10.88 -8.58 -8.86
CA SER A 11 10.73 -9.75 -9.73
C SER A 11 12.05 -10.14 -10.42
N PHE A 12 12.99 -9.19 -10.52
CA PHE A 12 14.29 -9.44 -11.14
C PHE A 12 15.39 -9.67 -10.11
N THR A 13 15.14 -9.41 -8.83
CA THR A 13 16.11 -9.55 -7.75
C THR A 13 15.53 -10.34 -6.59
N LYS A 14 14.96 -11.50 -6.91
CA LYS A 14 14.16 -12.28 -5.95
C LYS A 14 14.92 -12.63 -4.69
N ARG A 15 16.14 -13.18 -4.84
CA ARG A 15 16.91 -13.59 -3.66
C ARG A 15 17.24 -12.40 -2.77
N TYR A 16 17.74 -11.33 -3.37
CA TYR A 16 18.06 -10.12 -2.60
C TYR A 16 16.81 -9.58 -1.88
N THR A 17 15.68 -9.56 -2.56
CA THR A 17 14.46 -9.02 -1.99
C THR A 17 14.00 -9.84 -0.78
N VAL A 18 14.01 -11.17 -0.92
CA VAL A 18 13.61 -12.03 0.19
C VAL A 18 14.58 -11.88 1.36
N ASP A 19 15.88 -11.96 1.09
CA ASP A 19 16.89 -11.86 2.15
C ASP A 19 16.78 -10.53 2.89
N ASN A 20 16.67 -9.44 2.15
CA ASN A 20 16.61 -8.11 2.75
C ASN A 20 15.31 -7.91 3.55
N ASN A 21 14.17 -8.24 2.94
CA ASN A 21 12.88 -7.88 3.53
C ASN A 21 12.48 -8.83 4.64
N VAL A 22 12.53 -10.13 4.38
CA VAL A 22 12.04 -11.11 5.37
C VAL A 22 13.02 -11.21 6.54
N ASN A 23 14.31 -11.34 6.27
CA ASN A 23 15.29 -11.43 7.36
C ASN A 23 15.32 -10.14 8.17
N GLY A 24 15.14 -8.98 7.50
CA GLY A 24 15.09 -7.71 8.22
C GLY A 24 13.95 -7.67 9.22
N THR A 25 12.76 -8.11 8.79
CA THR A 25 11.60 -8.15 9.69
C THR A 25 11.84 -9.13 10.83
N HIS A 26 12.37 -10.32 10.50
CA HIS A 26 12.62 -11.32 11.52
C HIS A 26 13.67 -10.85 12.53
N ASN A 27 14.73 -10.21 12.05
CA ASN A 27 15.76 -9.69 12.95
C ASN A 27 15.17 -8.67 13.93
N LEU A 28 14.28 -7.81 13.45
CA LEU A 28 13.63 -6.84 14.32
C LEU A 28 12.78 -7.53 15.39
N LEU A 29 11.97 -8.50 15.00
CA LEU A 29 11.11 -9.21 15.96
C LEU A 29 11.95 -9.98 16.97
N ALA A 30 13.00 -10.65 16.53
CA ALA A 30 13.89 -11.38 17.42
C ALA A 30 14.54 -10.43 18.43
N ALA A 31 15.00 -9.26 17.98
CA ALA A 31 15.61 -8.28 18.86
C ALA A 31 14.62 -7.77 19.91
N ILE A 32 13.36 -7.56 19.52
CA ILE A 32 12.33 -7.12 20.45
C ILE A 32 12.14 -8.17 21.56
N VAL A 33 12.01 -9.43 21.18
CA VAL A 33 11.82 -10.50 22.15
C VAL A 33 13.05 -10.61 23.07
N GLU A 34 14.25 -10.58 22.49
CA GLU A 34 15.49 -10.71 23.25
C GLU A 34 15.68 -9.55 24.23
N SER A 35 15.16 -8.38 23.89
CA SER A 35 15.32 -7.19 24.74
C SER A 35 14.41 -7.21 25.97
N ASN A 36 13.36 -8.03 25.96
CA ASN A 36 12.33 -8.06 27.00
C ASN A 36 11.63 -6.71 27.18
N LEU A 37 11.59 -5.90 26.14
CA LEU A 37 10.89 -4.62 26.17
C LEU A 37 9.49 -4.77 25.61
N ASP A 38 8.54 -4.06 26.22
CA ASP A 38 7.17 -4.02 25.70
C ASP A 38 7.10 -2.97 24.61
N ILE A 39 7.20 -3.43 23.37
CA ILE A 39 7.25 -2.55 22.21
C ILE A 39 6.04 -2.83 21.32
N HIS A 40 5.38 -1.75 20.90
CA HIS A 40 4.32 -1.84 19.90
C HIS A 40 4.93 -1.59 18.52
N VAL A 41 4.82 -2.57 17.65
CA VAL A 41 5.32 -2.48 16.27
C VAL A 41 4.20 -1.98 15.37
N VAL A 42 4.42 -0.87 14.67
CA VAL A 42 3.53 -0.44 13.59
C VAL A 42 4.28 -0.69 12.29
N HIS A 43 3.73 -1.58 11.47
CA HIS A 43 4.38 -2.04 10.25
C HIS A 43 3.67 -1.47 9.03
N LEU A 44 4.45 -1.02 8.05
CA LEU A 44 3.90 -0.57 6.78
C LEU A 44 3.86 -1.76 5.83
N GLY A 45 2.71 -2.42 5.81
CA GLY A 45 2.43 -3.52 4.89
C GLY A 45 1.87 -3.01 3.57
N THR A 46 1.13 -3.86 2.88
CA THR A 46 0.62 -3.48 1.57
C THR A 46 -0.72 -4.16 1.26
N MET A 47 -1.58 -3.42 0.56
CA MET A 47 -2.79 -4.00 -0.01
C MET A 47 -2.47 -5.15 -0.98
N GLY A 48 -1.25 -5.17 -1.51
CA GLY A 48 -0.85 -6.20 -2.47
C GLY A 48 -0.86 -7.62 -1.92
N VAL A 49 -0.89 -7.78 -0.58
CA VAL A 49 -0.96 -9.12 -0.01
C VAL A 49 -2.28 -9.83 -0.36
N TYR A 50 -3.35 -9.07 -0.56
CA TYR A 50 -4.65 -9.64 -0.90
C TYR A 50 -4.70 -10.16 -2.34
N GLY A 51 -3.82 -9.66 -3.22
CA GLY A 51 -3.88 -9.95 -4.64
C GLY A 51 -4.86 -9.04 -5.36
N TYR A 52 -4.81 -9.07 -6.67
CA TYR A 52 -5.70 -8.25 -7.49
C TYR A 52 -6.47 -9.15 -8.43
N GLY A 53 -7.79 -8.92 -8.51
CA GLY A 53 -8.64 -9.64 -9.44
C GLY A 53 -9.14 -10.99 -8.94
N SER A 54 -8.86 -11.33 -7.69
CA SER A 54 -9.27 -12.62 -7.15
C SER A 54 -10.52 -12.56 -6.28
N HIS A 55 -11.09 -11.39 -6.07
CA HIS A 55 -12.19 -11.22 -5.12
C HIS A 55 -13.56 -11.17 -5.77
N ARG A 56 -13.62 -11.04 -7.08
CA ARG A 56 -14.87 -11.11 -7.86
C ARG A 56 -15.94 -10.15 -7.32
N GLY A 57 -15.52 -8.91 -7.00
CA GLY A 57 -16.44 -7.90 -6.53
C GLY A 57 -16.77 -7.95 -5.05
N ALA A 58 -16.25 -8.93 -4.32
CA ALA A 58 -16.46 -8.97 -2.88
C ALA A 58 -15.62 -7.89 -2.19
N THR A 59 -16.14 -7.41 -1.07
CA THR A 59 -15.42 -6.43 -0.27
C THR A 59 -14.21 -7.09 0.41
N ILE A 60 -13.05 -6.46 0.31
CA ILE A 60 -11.85 -6.92 1.01
C ILE A 60 -11.93 -6.46 2.45
N PRO A 61 -11.95 -7.38 3.41
CA PRO A 61 -12.04 -7.00 4.82
C PRO A 61 -10.70 -6.51 5.34
N GLU A 62 -10.69 -6.06 6.58
CA GLU A 62 -9.45 -5.57 7.21
C GLU A 62 -8.69 -6.73 7.82
N GLY A 63 -7.99 -7.45 6.98
CA GLY A 63 -7.03 -8.48 7.36
C GLY A 63 -7.62 -9.84 7.68
N TYR A 64 -8.84 -9.90 8.21
CA TYR A 64 -9.43 -11.16 8.66
C TYR A 64 -10.73 -11.40 7.93
N LEU A 65 -10.92 -12.66 7.55
CA LEU A 65 -12.11 -13.10 6.81
C LEU A 65 -12.95 -13.99 7.71
N LYS A 66 -14.23 -13.66 7.79
CA LYS A 66 -15.16 -14.53 8.54
C LYS A 66 -15.56 -15.69 7.65
N VAL A 67 -15.41 -16.91 8.15
CA VAL A 67 -15.74 -18.11 7.39
C VAL A 67 -16.63 -19.01 8.24
N GLU A 68 -17.42 -19.86 7.57
CA GLU A 68 -18.16 -20.91 8.22
C GLU A 68 -17.44 -22.22 7.95
N VAL A 69 -17.13 -22.94 9.03
CA VAL A 69 -16.41 -24.21 8.94
C VAL A 69 -17.38 -25.35 9.15
N PRO A 70 -17.59 -26.21 8.13
CA PRO A 70 -18.49 -27.35 8.31
C PRO A 70 -17.86 -28.42 9.20
N GLN A 71 -18.71 -29.04 10.03
CA GLN A 71 -18.29 -30.09 10.93
C GLN A 71 -18.76 -31.47 10.42
N PRO A 72 -18.11 -32.54 10.84
CA PRO A 72 -18.56 -33.87 10.40
C PRO A 72 -20.00 -34.22 10.78
N ASP A 73 -20.52 -33.64 11.86
CA ASP A 73 -21.90 -33.91 12.30
C ASP A 73 -22.94 -33.06 11.56
N GLY A 74 -22.50 -32.27 10.57
CA GLY A 74 -23.38 -31.42 9.78
C GLY A 74 -23.59 -30.05 10.35
N SER A 75 -23.07 -29.77 11.52
CA SER A 75 -23.13 -28.38 12.07
C SER A 75 -22.07 -27.52 11.45
N ARG A 76 -22.16 -26.22 11.71
CA ARG A 76 -21.19 -25.23 11.23
C ARG A 76 -20.85 -24.29 12.36
N PHE A 77 -19.60 -23.81 12.37
CA PHE A 77 -19.25 -22.74 13.28
C PHE A 77 -18.53 -21.63 12.51
N GLU A 78 -18.70 -20.41 12.99
CA GLU A 78 -18.03 -19.23 12.43
C GLU A 78 -16.64 -19.08 13.02
N GLU A 79 -15.72 -18.68 12.17
CA GLU A 79 -14.35 -18.43 12.58
C GLU A 79 -13.81 -17.28 11.75
N GLU A 80 -12.96 -16.46 12.35
CA GLU A 80 -12.22 -15.45 11.61
C GLU A 80 -10.81 -15.98 11.35
N ILE A 81 -10.40 -15.96 10.10
CA ILE A 81 -9.06 -16.40 9.70
C ILE A 81 -8.35 -15.25 8.99
N LEU A 82 -7.04 -15.31 8.97
CA LEU A 82 -6.29 -14.36 8.19
C LEU A 82 -6.74 -14.46 6.73
N HIS A 83 -7.00 -13.33 6.09
CA HIS A 83 -7.47 -13.33 4.69
C HIS A 83 -6.46 -14.10 3.83
N PRO A 84 -6.93 -15.04 3.01
CA PRO A 84 -6.02 -15.82 2.17
C PRO A 84 -5.19 -14.90 1.27
N ALA A 85 -3.88 -15.03 1.35
CA ALA A 85 -2.98 -14.18 0.60
C ALA A 85 -2.83 -14.67 -0.83
N SER A 86 -2.66 -13.72 -1.74
CA SER A 86 -2.45 -14.03 -3.15
C SER A 86 -1.48 -13.01 -3.75
N PRO A 87 -0.24 -12.96 -3.23
CA PRO A 87 0.70 -11.93 -3.67
C PRO A 87 1.08 -12.09 -5.13
N GLY A 88 1.10 -10.98 -5.87
CA GLY A 88 1.38 -10.98 -7.29
C GLY A 88 2.82 -10.62 -7.65
N SER A 89 3.68 -10.42 -6.65
CA SER A 89 5.08 -10.12 -6.90
C SER A 89 5.92 -10.64 -5.75
N VAL A 90 7.24 -10.70 -5.96
CA VAL A 90 8.13 -11.12 -4.88
C VAL A 90 8.07 -10.13 -3.72
N TYR A 91 7.99 -8.84 -4.01
CA TYR A 91 7.83 -7.83 -2.97
C TYR A 91 6.58 -8.10 -2.13
N HIS A 92 5.43 -8.30 -2.78
CA HIS A 92 4.19 -8.57 -2.06
C HIS A 92 4.27 -9.89 -1.30
N MET A 93 4.98 -10.88 -1.85
CA MET A 93 5.20 -12.14 -1.15
C MET A 93 5.97 -11.91 0.14
N THR A 94 7.02 -11.08 0.12
CA THR A 94 7.78 -10.82 1.35
C THR A 94 6.91 -10.12 2.40
N LYS A 95 6.01 -9.25 1.98
CA LYS A 95 5.08 -8.62 2.92
C LYS A 95 4.10 -9.64 3.49
N THR A 96 3.69 -10.63 2.68
CA THR A 96 2.86 -11.72 3.16
C THR A 96 3.61 -12.58 4.18
N LEU A 97 4.88 -12.87 3.91
CA LEU A 97 5.70 -13.61 4.86
C LEU A 97 5.86 -12.85 6.17
N ASP A 98 5.95 -11.51 6.09
CA ASP A 98 5.96 -10.70 7.30
C ASP A 98 4.68 -10.92 8.12
N GLN A 99 3.51 -11.02 7.47
CA GLN A 99 2.27 -11.28 8.19
C GLN A 99 2.36 -12.56 9.01
N LEU A 100 2.95 -13.61 8.43
CA LEU A 100 3.08 -14.89 9.14
C LEU A 100 4.05 -14.76 10.31
N LEU A 101 5.14 -14.03 10.14
CA LEU A 101 6.05 -13.75 11.26
C LEU A 101 5.32 -13.00 12.37
N PHE A 102 4.50 -12.01 12.01
CA PHE A 102 3.77 -11.24 13.01
C PHE A 102 2.79 -12.11 13.78
N LEU A 103 2.06 -12.99 13.07
CA LEU A 103 1.13 -13.89 13.75
C LEU A 103 1.85 -14.77 14.75
N TYR A 104 2.99 -15.33 14.35
CA TYR A 104 3.74 -16.21 15.24
C TYR A 104 4.25 -15.48 16.47
N TYR A 105 4.93 -14.35 16.28
CA TYR A 105 5.51 -13.62 17.39
C TYR A 105 4.46 -12.99 18.30
N ASN A 106 3.33 -12.59 17.73
CA ASN A 106 2.21 -12.09 18.53
C ASN A 106 1.63 -13.20 19.42
N LYS A 107 1.40 -14.37 18.83
CA LYS A 107 0.77 -15.46 19.56
C LYS A 107 1.71 -16.06 20.61
N ASN A 108 2.96 -16.27 20.24
CA ASN A 108 3.88 -17.04 21.09
C ASN A 108 4.71 -16.16 22.04
N ASP A 109 4.99 -14.92 21.65
CA ASP A 109 5.84 -14.03 22.45
C ASP A 109 5.11 -12.76 22.86
N LEU A 110 3.82 -12.66 22.55
CA LEU A 110 2.94 -11.56 22.98
C LEU A 110 3.39 -10.18 22.45
N VAL A 111 4.11 -10.14 21.34
CA VAL A 111 4.51 -8.87 20.75
C VAL A 111 3.26 -8.15 20.23
N ARG A 112 3.12 -6.88 20.57
CA ARG A 112 1.97 -6.07 20.12
C ARG A 112 2.27 -5.50 18.75
N ILE A 113 1.40 -5.80 17.76
CA ILE A 113 1.67 -5.48 16.37
C ILE A 113 0.42 -4.91 15.70
N THR A 114 0.61 -3.81 14.95
CA THR A 114 -0.40 -3.27 14.04
C THR A 114 0.21 -3.29 12.64
N ASP A 115 -0.47 -3.94 11.71
CA ASP A 115 0.00 -4.08 10.33
C ASP A 115 -0.91 -3.24 9.44
N LEU A 116 -0.34 -2.20 8.81
CA LEU A 116 -1.08 -1.29 7.97
C LEU A 116 -0.96 -1.76 6.52
N HIS A 117 -2.07 -2.23 5.94
CA HIS A 117 -2.10 -2.66 4.56
C HIS A 117 -2.29 -1.44 3.68
N GLN A 118 -1.18 -0.89 3.23
CA GLN A 118 -1.11 0.42 2.59
C GLN A 118 -1.44 0.34 1.11
N GLY A 119 -2.32 1.26 0.67
CA GLY A 119 -2.54 1.49 -0.74
C GLY A 119 -1.40 2.28 -1.36
N ILE A 120 -1.58 2.66 -2.62
CA ILE A 120 -0.55 3.43 -3.34
C ILE A 120 -0.55 4.84 -2.78
N VAL A 121 0.59 5.28 -2.27
CA VAL A 121 0.74 6.62 -1.70
C VAL A 121 1.00 7.60 -2.83
N TRP A 122 0.28 8.74 -2.81
CA TRP A 122 0.50 9.81 -3.78
C TRP A 122 0.63 11.14 -3.06
N GLY A 123 1.13 12.13 -3.78
CA GLY A 123 1.30 13.47 -3.23
C GLY A 123 2.65 13.63 -2.56
N THR A 124 2.93 14.86 -2.14
CA THR A 124 4.25 15.19 -1.59
C THR A 124 4.18 16.00 -0.31
N ASN A 125 3.09 16.75 -0.09
CA ASN A 125 3.07 17.74 0.97
C ASN A 125 2.21 17.34 2.14
N THR A 126 2.76 17.57 3.34
CA THR A 126 2.01 17.53 4.58
C THR A 126 2.10 18.92 5.20
N GLU A 127 1.38 19.15 6.30
CA GLU A 127 1.50 20.43 7.00
C GLU A 127 2.95 20.72 7.38
N ALA A 128 3.66 19.69 7.82
CA ALA A 128 5.06 19.88 8.24
C ALA A 128 5.96 20.24 7.07
N THR A 129 5.81 19.55 5.93
CA THR A 129 6.70 19.81 4.79
C THR A 129 6.46 21.16 4.16
N LEU A 130 5.24 21.72 4.31
CA LEU A 130 4.95 23.04 3.79
C LEU A 130 5.62 24.15 4.59
N LYS A 131 5.99 23.86 5.85
CA LYS A 131 6.64 24.87 6.71
C LYS A 131 8.12 25.04 6.37
N ASP A 132 8.76 24.00 5.82
CA ASP A 132 10.20 24.02 5.60
C ASP A 132 10.54 23.12 4.41
N PRO A 133 11.08 23.69 3.31
CA PRO A 133 11.39 22.90 2.11
C PRO A 133 12.35 21.75 2.38
N ARG A 134 13.16 21.81 3.44
CA ARG A 134 14.08 20.72 3.78
C ARG A 134 13.37 19.48 4.25
N LEU A 135 12.09 19.59 4.61
CA LEU A 135 11.30 18.45 5.07
C LEU A 135 10.53 17.76 3.94
N THR A 136 10.64 18.29 2.72
CA THR A 136 9.87 17.78 1.59
C THR A 136 10.26 16.34 1.26
N ASN A 137 9.25 15.50 1.06
CA ASN A 137 9.47 14.11 0.69
C ASN A 137 10.09 14.02 -0.71
N ARG A 138 10.83 12.95 -0.91
CA ARG A 138 11.34 12.66 -2.24
C ARG A 138 10.16 12.37 -3.16
N PHE A 139 10.17 13.00 -4.33
CA PHE A 139 9.13 12.80 -5.32
C PHE A 139 9.61 11.72 -6.29
N ASP A 140 9.22 10.49 -6.03
CA ASP A 140 9.66 9.34 -6.84
C ASP A 140 8.72 9.15 -8.02
N TYR A 141 9.29 9.21 -9.22
CA TYR A 141 8.53 9.12 -10.47
C TYR A 141 9.13 8.08 -11.42
N ASP A 142 10.25 7.49 -11.05
CA ASP A 142 10.98 6.58 -11.93
C ASP A 142 10.33 5.19 -11.97
N GLY A 143 10.94 4.29 -12.73
CA GLY A 143 10.45 2.93 -12.86
C GLY A 143 10.81 2.01 -11.70
N ASP A 144 11.72 2.46 -10.82
CA ASP A 144 12.17 1.63 -9.70
C ASP A 144 11.43 1.92 -8.40
N TYR A 145 11.22 3.19 -8.09
CA TYR A 145 10.62 3.59 -6.82
C TYR A 145 9.35 4.41 -6.98
N GLY A 146 9.07 4.89 -8.19
CA GLY A 146 7.89 5.70 -8.44
C GLY A 146 6.62 4.87 -8.46
N THR A 147 5.51 5.51 -8.11
CA THR A 147 4.20 4.87 -8.21
C THR A 147 3.39 5.56 -9.30
N VAL A 148 2.30 4.93 -9.67
CA VAL A 148 1.63 5.24 -10.94
C VAL A 148 1.20 6.71 -11.05
N LEU A 149 0.60 7.26 -9.99
CA LEU A 149 0.08 8.63 -10.10
C LEU A 149 1.21 9.65 -10.16
N ASN A 150 2.22 9.52 -9.30
CA ASN A 150 3.36 10.43 -9.34
C ASN A 150 4.10 10.34 -10.68
N ARG A 151 4.20 9.13 -11.23
CA ARG A 151 4.82 8.96 -12.55
C ARG A 151 4.02 9.65 -13.64
N PHE A 152 2.69 9.51 -13.63
CA PHE A 152 1.84 10.21 -14.60
C PHE A 152 2.07 11.72 -14.53
N LEU A 153 2.14 12.25 -13.31
CA LEU A 153 2.27 13.70 -13.15
C LEU A 153 3.63 14.20 -13.64
N MET A 154 4.70 13.44 -13.39
CA MET A 154 5.99 13.83 -13.93
C MET A 154 6.05 13.67 -15.45
N GLN A 155 5.48 12.59 -15.98
CA GLN A 155 5.42 12.41 -17.44
C GLN A 155 4.71 13.60 -18.08
N ALA A 156 3.58 14.00 -17.53
CA ALA A 156 2.87 15.17 -18.05
C ALA A 156 3.73 16.44 -17.98
N ALA A 157 4.44 16.62 -16.87
CA ALA A 157 5.24 17.83 -16.66
C ALA A 157 6.38 17.98 -17.66
N ILE A 158 6.92 16.86 -18.14
CA ILE A 158 8.03 16.91 -19.10
C ILE A 158 7.57 16.70 -20.54
N GLY A 159 6.25 16.64 -20.78
CA GLY A 159 5.72 16.49 -22.13
C GLY A 159 5.78 15.07 -22.66
N TYR A 160 5.91 14.09 -21.80
CA TYR A 160 5.98 12.68 -22.19
C TYR A 160 4.58 12.07 -22.08
N PRO A 161 4.23 11.13 -22.97
CA PRO A 161 2.90 10.49 -22.84
C PRO A 161 2.77 9.72 -21.53
N LEU A 162 1.57 9.70 -20.98
CA LEU A 162 1.28 8.91 -19.79
C LEU A 162 1.34 7.42 -20.16
N SER A 163 2.16 6.64 -19.46
CA SER A 163 2.36 5.22 -19.76
C SER A 163 1.38 4.37 -18.95
N VAL A 164 0.38 3.81 -19.64
CA VAL A 164 -0.60 2.93 -19.02
C VAL A 164 -0.29 1.49 -19.40
N HIS A 165 -0.07 0.63 -18.41
CA HIS A 165 0.22 -0.78 -18.69
C HIS A 165 -1.10 -1.52 -18.94
N GLY A 166 -1.13 -2.30 -20.03
CA GLY A 166 -2.32 -3.03 -20.42
C GLY A 166 -3.42 -2.11 -20.90
N THR A 167 -4.66 -2.42 -20.60
CA THR A 167 -5.82 -1.63 -21.00
C THR A 167 -6.12 -0.49 -20.03
N GLY A 168 -5.48 -0.49 -18.86
CA GLY A 168 -5.81 0.45 -17.81
C GLY A 168 -7.02 0.04 -16.97
N GLY A 169 -7.51 -1.19 -17.15
CA GLY A 169 -8.68 -1.68 -16.43
C GLY A 169 -8.39 -2.11 -15.01
N GLN A 170 -7.13 -2.21 -14.63
CA GLN A 170 -6.78 -2.61 -13.27
C GLN A 170 -7.14 -1.48 -12.29
N THR A 171 -7.73 -1.87 -11.17
CA THR A 171 -8.15 -0.95 -10.11
C THR A 171 -7.20 -1.08 -8.93
N ARG A 172 -6.81 0.05 -8.37
CA ARG A 172 -5.89 0.10 -7.22
C ARG A 172 -6.45 1.00 -6.15
N ALA A 173 -6.00 0.77 -4.92
CA ALA A 173 -6.34 1.60 -3.77
C ALA A 173 -5.25 2.65 -3.58
N PHE A 174 -5.67 3.87 -3.23
CA PHE A 174 -4.79 5.02 -3.11
C PHE A 174 -4.97 5.71 -1.77
N ILE A 175 -3.91 6.41 -1.35
CA ILE A 175 -3.96 7.24 -0.16
C ILE A 175 -2.98 8.40 -0.32
N HIS A 176 -3.41 9.62 0.01
CA HIS A 176 -2.52 10.78 0.00
C HIS A 176 -1.50 10.66 1.14
N ILE A 177 -0.28 11.17 0.91
CA ILE A 177 0.78 11.08 1.92
C ILE A 177 0.36 11.68 3.26
N LYS A 178 -0.41 12.76 3.22
CA LYS A 178 -0.94 13.39 4.43
C LYS A 178 -1.77 12.42 5.26
N ASP A 179 -2.63 11.65 4.59
CA ASP A 179 -3.48 10.68 5.27
C ASP A 179 -2.66 9.46 5.71
N SER A 180 -1.67 9.07 4.92
CA SER A 180 -0.80 7.96 5.29
C SER A 180 -0.09 8.26 6.61
N VAL A 181 0.44 9.46 6.73
CA VAL A 181 1.09 9.90 7.98
C VAL A 181 0.09 9.91 9.14
N LYS A 182 -1.12 10.41 8.89
CA LYS A 182 -2.15 10.43 9.92
C LYS A 182 -2.51 9.01 10.38
N CYS A 183 -2.58 8.06 9.46
CA CYS A 183 -2.85 6.67 9.80
C CYS A 183 -1.80 6.09 10.74
N VAL A 184 -0.52 6.37 10.46
CA VAL A 184 0.56 5.91 11.35
C VAL A 184 0.37 6.51 12.74
N GLN A 185 0.06 7.80 12.81
CA GLN A 185 -0.18 8.45 14.09
C GLN A 185 -1.35 7.79 14.83
N LEU A 186 -2.47 7.57 14.13
CA LEU A 186 -3.64 6.95 14.76
C LEU A 186 -3.33 5.53 15.24
N ALA A 187 -2.53 4.77 14.49
CA ALA A 187 -2.14 3.44 14.90
C ALA A 187 -1.29 3.47 16.18
N LEU A 188 -0.35 4.42 16.25
CA LEU A 188 0.49 4.58 17.44
C LEU A 188 -0.32 4.96 18.66
N GLU A 189 -1.35 5.78 18.48
CA GLU A 189 -2.20 6.23 19.57
C GLU A 189 -3.20 5.18 20.04
N ASN A 190 -3.37 4.10 19.27
CA ASN A 190 -4.35 3.06 19.58
C ASN A 190 -3.72 1.67 19.50
N PRO A 191 -2.73 1.40 20.34
CA PRO A 191 -2.04 0.10 20.29
C PRO A 191 -2.94 -1.04 20.77
N PRO A 192 -2.73 -2.25 20.28
CA PRO A 192 -3.41 -3.40 20.85
C PRO A 192 -2.90 -3.65 22.26
N LYS A 193 -3.72 -4.29 23.07
CA LYS A 193 -3.29 -4.75 24.40
C LYS A 193 -2.46 -6.01 24.25
N SER A 194 -1.65 -6.30 25.28
CA SER A 194 -0.89 -7.54 25.31
C SER A 194 -1.85 -8.73 25.21
N GLY A 195 -1.54 -9.67 24.33
CA GLY A 195 -2.37 -10.84 24.12
C GLY A 195 -3.44 -10.67 23.06
N GLU A 196 -3.72 -9.43 22.62
CA GLU A 196 -4.62 -9.23 21.51
C GLU A 196 -3.94 -9.62 20.20
N ARG A 197 -4.75 -10.13 19.25
CA ARG A 197 -4.21 -10.52 17.94
C ARG A 197 -3.66 -9.31 17.20
N VAL A 198 -2.85 -9.57 16.18
CA VAL A 198 -2.32 -8.52 15.32
C VAL A 198 -3.49 -7.69 14.78
N LYS A 199 -3.42 -6.36 14.97
CA LYS A 199 -4.38 -5.46 14.34
C LYS A 199 -3.99 -5.28 12.88
N ILE A 200 -4.97 -5.35 11.98
CA ILE A 200 -4.73 -5.12 10.56
C ILE A 200 -5.71 -4.06 10.08
N PHE A 201 -5.17 -2.97 9.55
CA PHE A 201 -5.98 -1.87 9.05
C PHE A 201 -5.67 -1.66 7.57
N ASN A 202 -6.72 -1.53 6.76
CA ASN A 202 -6.54 -1.16 5.35
C ASN A 202 -6.32 0.35 5.28
N GLN A 203 -5.13 0.73 4.87
CA GLN A 203 -4.67 2.11 4.86
C GLN A 203 -4.84 2.66 3.45
N MET A 204 -6.08 3.08 3.15
CA MET A 204 -6.42 3.62 1.85
C MET A 204 -7.66 4.50 1.98
N THR A 205 -7.85 5.40 1.03
CA THR A 205 -9.00 6.32 1.09
C THR A 205 -9.86 6.28 -0.17
N GLU A 206 -9.33 5.83 -1.31
CA GLU A 206 -10.14 5.79 -2.54
C GLU A 206 -9.54 4.78 -3.51
N SER A 207 -10.41 4.25 -4.37
CA SER A 207 -9.99 3.31 -5.41
C SER A 207 -10.19 3.95 -6.77
N HIS A 208 -9.27 3.67 -7.70
CA HIS A 208 -9.36 4.19 -9.07
C HIS A 208 -8.85 3.15 -10.05
N GLN A 209 -9.51 3.06 -11.21
CA GLN A 209 -8.93 2.37 -12.36
C GLN A 209 -7.77 3.19 -12.89
N VAL A 210 -6.68 2.50 -13.23
CA VAL A 210 -5.47 3.19 -13.70
C VAL A 210 -5.76 3.99 -14.97
N GLY A 211 -6.55 3.43 -15.89
CA GLY A 211 -6.92 4.13 -17.11
C GLY A 211 -7.72 5.40 -16.85
N GLU A 212 -8.66 5.34 -15.91
CA GLU A 212 -9.45 6.51 -15.56
C GLU A 212 -8.58 7.57 -14.89
N LEU A 213 -7.63 7.13 -14.06
CA LEU A 213 -6.68 8.03 -13.44
C LEU A 213 -5.84 8.75 -14.49
N ALA A 214 -5.37 8.00 -15.51
CA ALA A 214 -4.61 8.60 -16.62
C ALA A 214 -5.45 9.64 -17.35
N LYS A 215 -6.72 9.36 -17.60
CA LYS A 215 -7.61 10.31 -18.27
C LYS A 215 -7.79 11.58 -17.43
N LYS A 216 -7.88 11.44 -16.12
CA LYS A 216 -8.00 12.60 -15.23
C LYS A 216 -6.74 13.48 -15.31
N VAL A 217 -5.56 12.87 -15.28
CA VAL A 217 -4.32 13.63 -15.41
C VAL A 217 -4.20 14.25 -16.81
N ALA A 218 -4.55 13.51 -17.84
CA ALA A 218 -4.52 14.02 -19.22
C ALA A 218 -5.44 15.21 -19.38
N SER A 219 -6.65 15.13 -18.82
CA SER A 219 -7.60 16.23 -18.88
C SER A 219 -7.06 17.49 -18.21
N LEU A 220 -6.35 17.31 -17.09
CA LEU A 220 -5.79 18.42 -16.33
C LEU A 220 -4.55 19.03 -16.98
N THR A 221 -3.75 18.22 -17.67
CA THR A 221 -2.42 18.65 -18.14
C THR A 221 -2.28 18.76 -19.65
N GLY A 222 -3.19 18.15 -20.41
CA GLY A 222 -3.08 18.08 -21.86
C GLY A 222 -2.17 16.95 -22.36
N ALA A 223 -1.71 16.07 -21.48
CA ALA A 223 -0.83 14.98 -21.88
C ALA A 223 -1.55 13.93 -22.73
N ASP A 224 -0.80 13.27 -23.62
CA ASP A 224 -1.30 12.12 -24.35
C ASP A 224 -1.19 10.86 -23.48
N ILE A 225 -1.93 9.81 -23.84
CA ILE A 225 -1.89 8.52 -23.15
C ILE A 225 -1.35 7.47 -24.10
N ASN A 226 -0.39 6.67 -23.64
CA ASN A 226 0.22 5.60 -24.40
C ASN A 226 0.04 4.28 -23.65
N TYR A 227 -0.55 3.28 -24.32
CA TYR A 227 -0.80 1.98 -23.69
C TYR A 227 0.33 1.02 -24.04
N LEU A 228 0.90 0.40 -23.01
CA LEU A 228 2.05 -0.50 -23.10
C LEU A 228 1.66 -1.90 -22.65
N PRO A 229 2.42 -2.93 -23.05
CA PRO A 229 2.13 -4.29 -22.56
C PRO A 229 2.25 -4.34 -21.03
N ASN A 230 1.34 -5.09 -20.41
CA ASN A 230 1.37 -5.21 -18.94
C ASN A 230 2.43 -6.23 -18.53
N PRO A 231 3.41 -5.82 -17.72
CA PRO A 231 4.46 -6.75 -17.30
C PRO A 231 4.03 -7.72 -16.21
N ARG A 232 2.85 -7.53 -15.63
CA ARG A 232 2.34 -8.39 -14.57
C ARG A 232 1.34 -9.38 -15.12
N ASN A 233 1.34 -10.57 -14.53
CA ASN A 233 0.37 -11.62 -14.89
C ASN A 233 -0.86 -11.44 -14.00
N GLU A 234 -1.75 -10.55 -14.40
CA GLU A 234 -2.97 -10.29 -13.66
C GLU A 234 -4.14 -10.11 -14.63
N ALA A 235 -5.34 -10.11 -14.08
CA ALA A 235 -6.53 -9.93 -14.91
C ALA A 235 -6.50 -8.57 -15.60
N VAL A 236 -7.08 -8.54 -16.82
CA VAL A 236 -7.15 -7.31 -17.61
C VAL A 236 -7.93 -6.23 -16.86
N GLU A 237 -8.98 -6.62 -16.14
CA GLU A 237 -9.77 -5.72 -15.31
C GLU A 237 -10.01 -6.39 -13.97
N ASN A 238 -10.18 -5.58 -12.94
CA ASN A 238 -10.55 -6.09 -11.64
C ASN A 238 -11.38 -5.05 -10.90
N ASP A 239 -12.32 -5.55 -10.10
CA ASP A 239 -13.03 -4.72 -9.14
C ASP A 239 -12.22 -4.69 -7.84
N LEU A 240 -12.31 -3.58 -7.13
CA LEU A 240 -11.63 -3.47 -5.85
C LEU A 240 -12.48 -2.64 -4.90
N ILE A 241 -13.14 -3.33 -3.98
CA ILE A 241 -13.94 -2.70 -2.93
C ILE A 241 -13.25 -3.04 -1.62
N VAL A 242 -12.87 -2.02 -0.85
CA VAL A 242 -12.02 -2.21 0.32
C VAL A 242 -12.70 -1.61 1.55
N ASP A 243 -12.76 -2.40 2.61
CA ASP A 243 -13.23 -1.92 3.91
C ASP A 243 -12.07 -1.19 4.59
N ASN A 244 -12.27 0.10 4.89
CA ASN A 244 -11.26 0.89 5.61
C ASN A 244 -11.88 1.58 6.82
N LYS A 245 -12.96 1.02 7.35
CA LYS A 245 -13.72 1.73 8.37
C LYS A 245 -12.98 1.91 9.68
N CYS A 246 -11.98 1.08 9.97
CA CYS A 246 -11.27 1.23 11.25
C CYS A 246 -10.59 2.59 11.35
N PHE A 247 -9.88 3.02 10.31
CA PHE A 247 -9.27 4.35 10.34
C PHE A 247 -10.31 5.47 10.33
N ILE A 248 -11.40 5.28 9.60
CA ILE A 248 -12.47 6.28 9.60
C ILE A 248 -13.05 6.43 11.01
N GLU A 249 -13.29 5.30 11.69
CA GLU A 249 -13.81 5.33 13.05
C GLU A 249 -12.83 5.94 14.05
N LEU A 250 -11.53 5.82 13.79
CA LEU A 250 -10.50 6.43 14.64
C LEU A 250 -10.34 7.92 14.37
N GLY A 251 -11.00 8.46 13.34
CA GLY A 251 -11.01 9.88 13.09
C GLY A 251 -10.30 10.34 11.83
N LEU A 252 -9.90 9.41 10.96
CA LEU A 252 -9.30 9.82 9.70
C LEU A 252 -10.34 10.55 8.86
N ASN A 253 -9.98 11.73 8.36
CA ASN A 253 -10.80 12.52 7.47
C ASN A 253 -10.16 12.49 6.10
N PRO A 254 -10.64 11.64 5.17
CA PRO A 254 -9.90 11.36 3.93
C PRO A 254 -9.69 12.57 3.05
N THR A 255 -8.50 12.65 2.48
CA THR A 255 -8.14 13.59 1.44
C THR A 255 -8.20 12.84 0.10
N THR A 256 -8.94 13.39 -0.86
CA THR A 256 -9.12 12.70 -2.14
C THR A 256 -8.60 13.53 -3.29
N LEU A 257 -8.53 12.91 -4.48
CA LEU A 257 -8.09 13.61 -5.68
C LEU A 257 -8.98 14.80 -6.01
N ASP A 258 -10.27 14.75 -5.64
CA ASP A 258 -11.21 15.82 -5.93
C ASP A 258 -11.07 17.03 -5.01
N ASN A 259 -10.19 16.96 -4.02
CA ASN A 259 -9.97 18.09 -3.10
C ASN A 259 -8.96 19.11 -3.63
N GLY A 260 -8.64 19.05 -4.91
CA GLY A 260 -7.71 19.98 -5.54
C GLY A 260 -6.24 19.68 -5.33
N LEU A 261 -5.94 18.62 -4.60
CA LEU A 261 -4.55 18.30 -4.29
C LEU A 261 -3.81 17.71 -5.50
N LEU A 262 -4.54 17.21 -6.50
CA LEU A 262 -3.92 16.73 -7.72
C LEU A 262 -3.20 17.87 -8.42
N GLU A 263 -3.82 19.06 -8.47
CA GLU A 263 -3.17 20.24 -9.05
C GLU A 263 -1.90 20.61 -8.29
N GLU A 264 -1.91 20.48 -6.96
CA GLU A 264 -0.73 20.73 -6.15
C GLU A 264 0.43 19.83 -6.57
N VAL A 265 0.14 18.55 -6.80
CA VAL A 265 1.21 17.62 -7.19
C VAL A 265 1.68 17.90 -8.62
N VAL A 266 0.77 18.36 -9.50
CA VAL A 266 1.17 18.80 -10.85
C VAL A 266 2.21 19.92 -10.74
N GLU A 267 1.98 20.89 -9.88
CA GLU A 267 2.94 22.00 -9.71
C GLU A 267 4.28 21.51 -9.16
N VAL A 268 4.24 20.55 -8.22
CA VAL A 268 5.48 19.97 -7.69
C VAL A 268 6.24 19.23 -8.80
N ALA A 269 5.52 18.48 -9.64
CA ALA A 269 6.17 17.77 -10.74
C ALA A 269 6.83 18.75 -11.71
N LYS A 270 6.16 19.86 -12.01
CA LYS A 270 6.75 20.89 -12.89
C LYS A 270 8.02 21.46 -12.27
N LYS A 271 8.01 21.69 -10.96
CA LYS A 271 9.17 22.25 -10.26
C LYS A 271 10.41 21.36 -10.40
N TYR A 272 10.20 20.02 -10.41
CA TYR A 272 11.31 19.08 -10.47
C TYR A 272 11.53 18.50 -11.88
N SER A 273 10.85 19.00 -12.89
CA SER A 273 10.94 18.46 -14.25
C SER A 273 12.34 18.55 -14.83
N ASN A 274 13.13 19.53 -14.40
CA ASN A 274 14.50 19.70 -14.89
C ASN A 274 15.44 18.58 -14.42
N ARG A 275 15.02 17.75 -13.51
CA ARG A 275 15.82 16.61 -13.08
C ARG A 275 15.69 15.41 -14.01
N CYS A 276 14.78 15.46 -14.99
CA CYS A 276 14.54 14.37 -15.93
C CYS A 276 15.27 14.62 -17.25
N UNK A 277 16.27 15.11 -17.18
CA UNK A 277 17.01 15.45 -18.33
C UNK A 277 17.55 14.26 -19.00
N UNK A 278 17.30 14.19 -19.89
CA UNK A 278 17.68 13.23 -20.54
C UNK A 278 17.85 12.28 -21.15
#